data_2cab3984442b2a0ec9c28d03d705d013
#
_entry.id   2cab3984442b2a0ec9c28d03d705d013
#
_cell.length_a   1.000
_cell.length_b   1.000
_cell.length_c   1.000
_cell.angle_alpha   90.00
_cell.angle_beta   90.00
_cell.angle_gamma   90.00
#
_symmetry.space_group_name_H-M   'P 1'
#
loop_
_entity.id
_entity.type
_entity.pdbx_description
1 polymer ?
#
loop_
_entity_poly.entity_id
_entity_poly.type
_entity_poly.pdbx_seq_one_letter_code
_entity_poly.pdbx_strand_id
1 'polypeptide(L)'
;MAAPPPASAGNGGAFGKVWGAVTKTKGDISYPAGFEGCWDVRGRLETLETPLGLEVVPDAKQIERARREDLGQTLAYQQCFRTNAEGAVVADRARNTLLLAEAMAGPIPGAELDWDIDRPNKLKVRLPGSTSYTVTVTKRFEGDVDEEAQRLSTSEFFEQVADVPGRNTPAVKASRLLTKWKWRDQAPEGQPLIVATQILTDFVVPAEGDEALLLRSQGKPSAVWTYKLAFFPPAAPEPAPGAPGPA
;
A
#
# COMPACT_ATOMS: atom_id res chain seq x y z
N MET A 1 14.59 55.52 0.02
CA MET A 1 14.60 54.09 -0.38
C MET A 1 13.84 53.34 0.69
N ALA A 2 12.63 52.91 0.40
CA ALA A 2 11.77 52.14 1.30
C ALA A 2 11.99 50.64 1.06
N ALA A 3 12.15 49.89 2.17
CA ALA A 3 12.29 48.43 2.11
C ALA A 3 10.98 47.76 1.62
N PRO A 4 11.05 46.67 0.87
CA PRO A 4 9.85 45.96 0.46
C PRO A 4 9.19 45.24 1.64
N PRO A 5 7.85 45.10 1.64
CA PRO A 5 7.13 44.42 2.70
C PRO A 5 7.44 42.92 2.73
N PRO A 6 7.35 42.29 3.92
CA PRO A 6 7.60 40.84 4.05
C PRO A 6 6.54 40.05 3.30
N ALA A 7 6.98 39.03 2.59
CA ALA A 7 6.12 38.11 1.88
C ALA A 7 5.15 37.42 2.86
N SER A 8 3.86 37.55 2.57
CA SER A 8 2.76 36.88 3.25
C SER A 8 3.01 35.36 3.24
N ALA A 9 3.07 34.77 4.44
CA ALA A 9 3.09 33.33 4.61
C ALA A 9 1.79 32.74 4.07
N GLY A 10 1.88 32.16 2.89
CA GLY A 10 0.78 31.43 2.27
C GLY A 10 0.35 30.27 3.16
N ASN A 11 -0.95 30.19 3.42
CA ASN A 11 -1.66 29.10 4.07
C ASN A 11 -1.11 27.75 3.64
N GLY A 12 -0.30 27.11 4.47
CA GLY A 12 0.01 25.70 4.37
C GLY A 12 -1.28 24.93 4.53
N GLY A 13 -1.88 24.51 3.42
CA GLY A 13 -3.09 23.73 3.38
C GLY A 13 -2.96 22.45 4.23
N ALA A 14 -4.05 21.73 4.42
CA ALA A 14 -4.21 20.55 5.26
C ALA A 14 -3.04 19.52 5.21
N PHE A 15 -2.24 19.54 4.15
CA PHE A 15 -1.00 18.77 3.98
C PHE A 15 0.08 19.07 5.03
N GLY A 16 0.29 20.34 5.39
CA GLY A 16 1.32 20.71 6.37
C GLY A 16 1.01 20.24 7.80
N LYS A 17 -0.28 20.09 8.14
CA LYS A 17 -0.69 19.58 9.47
C LYS A 17 -0.51 18.05 9.58
N VAL A 18 -0.63 17.31 8.48
CA VAL A 18 -0.44 15.85 8.47
C VAL A 18 1.04 15.47 8.64
N TRP A 19 1.98 16.27 8.12
CA TRP A 19 3.43 16.01 8.28
C TRP A 19 3.95 16.21 9.72
N GLY A 20 3.31 17.08 10.50
CA GLY A 20 3.73 17.37 11.89
C GLY A 20 3.28 16.33 12.92
N ALA A 21 2.29 15.47 12.58
CA ALA A 21 1.68 14.51 13.51
C ALA A 21 2.17 13.06 13.32
N VAL A 22 3.18 12.82 12.45
CA VAL A 22 3.70 11.47 12.20
C VAL A 22 4.61 11.05 13.36
N THR A 23 4.03 10.44 14.37
CA THR A 23 4.78 9.79 15.45
C THR A 23 5.35 8.46 14.93
N LYS A 24 6.61 8.15 15.29
CA LYS A 24 7.17 6.81 15.10
C LYS A 24 6.38 5.83 15.98
N THR A 25 5.47 5.07 15.41
CA THR A 25 4.86 3.94 16.12
C THR A 25 5.89 2.84 16.27
N LYS A 26 6.05 2.30 17.49
CA LYS A 26 7.01 1.21 17.76
C LYS A 26 6.55 -0.13 17.17
N GLY A 27 5.25 -0.32 16.95
CA GLY A 27 4.64 -1.55 16.43
C GLY A 27 4.18 -1.44 14.97
N ASP A 28 3.41 -2.41 14.50
CA ASP A 28 2.70 -2.35 13.23
C ASP A 28 1.39 -1.54 13.37
N ILE A 29 0.70 -1.29 12.25
CA ILE A 29 -0.67 -0.78 12.25
C ILE A 29 -1.57 -1.83 12.88
N SER A 30 -2.34 -1.43 13.89
CA SER A 30 -3.35 -2.27 14.52
C SER A 30 -4.71 -2.06 13.83
N TYR A 31 -5.38 -3.16 13.54
CA TYR A 31 -6.70 -3.18 12.93
C TYR A 31 -7.75 -3.66 13.93
N PRO A 32 -9.04 -3.30 13.76
CA PRO A 32 -10.12 -3.85 14.58
C PRO A 32 -10.12 -5.39 14.56
N ALA A 33 -10.51 -6.02 15.66
CA ALA A 33 -10.52 -7.49 15.79
C ALA A 33 -11.30 -8.19 14.66
N GLY A 34 -12.37 -7.58 14.16
CA GLY A 34 -13.15 -8.10 13.05
C GLY A 34 -12.44 -8.18 11.70
N PHE A 35 -11.20 -7.66 11.60
CA PHE A 35 -10.34 -7.81 10.39
C PHE A 35 -9.57 -9.12 10.38
N GLU A 36 -9.41 -9.80 11.53
CA GLU A 36 -8.61 -11.02 11.60
C GLU A 36 -9.09 -12.09 10.62
N GLY A 37 -8.13 -12.76 9.97
CA GLY A 37 -8.38 -13.80 8.97
C GLY A 37 -7.96 -13.37 7.56
N CYS A 38 -8.38 -14.15 6.57
CA CYS A 38 -8.14 -13.86 5.16
C CYS A 38 -9.45 -13.43 4.48
N TRP A 39 -9.35 -12.47 3.61
CA TRP A 39 -10.47 -11.85 2.90
C TRP A 39 -10.29 -11.95 1.41
N ASP A 40 -11.36 -12.25 0.68
CA ASP A 40 -11.39 -12.11 -0.76
C ASP A 40 -11.55 -10.63 -1.12
N VAL A 41 -10.58 -10.06 -1.83
CA VAL A 41 -10.51 -8.64 -2.14
C VAL A 41 -10.74 -8.40 -3.62
N ARG A 42 -11.56 -7.40 -3.91
CA ARG A 42 -11.69 -6.82 -5.24
C ARG A 42 -11.13 -5.41 -5.20
N GLY A 43 -9.95 -5.24 -5.80
CA GLY A 43 -9.25 -3.96 -5.91
C GLY A 43 -9.41 -3.37 -7.30
N ARG A 44 -9.72 -2.07 -7.39
CA ARG A 44 -9.85 -1.36 -8.65
C ARG A 44 -9.04 -0.08 -8.62
N LEU A 45 -8.20 0.14 -9.64
CA LEU A 45 -7.52 1.41 -9.86
C LEU A 45 -8.53 2.43 -10.41
N GLU A 46 -8.89 3.44 -9.61
CA GLU A 46 -9.87 4.45 -9.98
C GLU A 46 -9.25 5.65 -10.69
N THR A 47 -8.09 6.13 -10.18
CA THR A 47 -7.38 7.26 -10.77
C THR A 47 -5.89 7.05 -10.74
N LEU A 48 -5.21 7.60 -11.74
CA LEU A 48 -3.75 7.66 -11.84
C LEU A 48 -3.35 9.04 -12.33
N GLU A 49 -2.78 9.82 -11.43
CA GLU A 49 -2.40 11.20 -11.66
C GLU A 49 -0.88 11.35 -11.68
N THR A 50 -0.38 12.25 -12.51
CA THR A 50 1.02 12.69 -12.54
C THR A 50 1.05 14.20 -12.34
N PRO A 51 1.02 14.70 -11.08
CA PRO A 51 0.78 16.11 -10.78
C PRO A 51 1.81 17.08 -11.38
N LEU A 52 3.01 16.57 -11.68
CA LEU A 52 4.11 17.35 -12.25
C LEU A 52 4.39 17.03 -13.72
N GLY A 53 3.51 16.24 -14.37
CA GLY A 53 3.73 15.74 -15.72
C GLY A 53 4.52 14.42 -15.76
N LEU A 54 4.49 13.75 -16.91
CA LEU A 54 5.19 12.48 -17.13
C LEU A 54 6.71 12.65 -17.13
N GLU A 55 7.21 13.84 -17.47
CA GLU A 55 8.63 14.16 -17.54
C GLU A 55 9.33 14.20 -16.16
N VAL A 56 8.54 14.15 -15.06
CA VAL A 56 9.06 14.07 -13.69
C VAL A 56 8.89 12.68 -13.08
N VAL A 57 8.30 11.76 -13.83
CA VAL A 57 8.11 10.37 -13.37
C VAL A 57 9.33 9.53 -13.74
N PRO A 58 9.98 8.84 -12.78
CA PRO A 58 11.15 7.99 -13.06
C PRO A 58 10.87 6.87 -14.05
N ASP A 59 9.67 6.29 -14.00
CA ASP A 59 9.22 5.26 -14.95
C ASP A 59 7.91 5.66 -15.65
N ALA A 60 8.01 6.54 -16.64
CA ALA A 60 6.89 6.98 -17.45
C ALA A 60 6.21 5.81 -18.19
N LYS A 61 6.97 4.78 -18.60
CA LYS A 61 6.41 3.61 -19.30
C LYS A 61 5.47 2.81 -18.40
N GLN A 62 5.79 2.69 -17.11
CA GLN A 62 4.91 2.06 -16.13
C GLN A 62 3.57 2.82 -16.02
N ILE A 63 3.63 4.15 -15.96
CA ILE A 63 2.42 4.99 -15.90
C ILE A 63 1.56 4.83 -17.15
N GLU A 64 2.17 4.89 -18.33
CA GLU A 64 1.46 4.74 -19.60
C GLU A 64 0.82 3.35 -19.74
N ARG A 65 1.54 2.29 -19.34
CA ARG A 65 0.99 0.95 -19.30
C ARG A 65 -0.21 0.85 -18.36
N ALA A 66 -0.08 1.36 -17.14
CA ALA A 66 -1.14 1.28 -16.14
C ALA A 66 -2.39 2.08 -16.56
N ARG A 67 -2.22 3.24 -17.21
CA ARG A 67 -3.34 3.99 -17.79
C ARG A 67 -4.09 3.22 -18.86
N ARG A 68 -3.38 2.42 -19.66
CA ARG A 68 -3.96 1.66 -20.77
C ARG A 68 -4.56 0.33 -20.30
N GLU A 69 -3.92 -0.34 -19.36
CA GLU A 69 -4.20 -1.75 -19.03
C GLU A 69 -4.89 -1.91 -17.66
N ASP A 70 -4.55 -1.08 -16.66
CA ASP A 70 -4.98 -1.30 -15.28
C ASP A 70 -6.09 -0.34 -14.85
N LEU A 71 -6.16 0.88 -15.43
CA LEU A 71 -7.14 1.89 -15.03
C LEU A 71 -8.58 1.41 -15.25
N GLY A 72 -9.38 1.40 -14.20
CA GLY A 72 -10.75 0.92 -14.22
C GLY A 72 -10.90 -0.60 -14.17
N GLN A 73 -9.82 -1.36 -14.25
CA GLN A 73 -9.85 -2.82 -14.14
C GLN A 73 -9.94 -3.27 -12.69
N THR A 74 -10.60 -4.40 -12.47
CA THR A 74 -10.72 -5.02 -11.16
C THR A 74 -9.77 -6.20 -11.06
N LEU A 75 -8.90 -6.19 -10.06
CA LEU A 75 -8.04 -7.30 -9.67
C LEU A 75 -8.66 -8.01 -8.47
N ALA A 76 -8.83 -9.33 -8.55
CA ALA A 76 -9.26 -10.17 -7.45
C ALA A 76 -8.02 -10.85 -6.82
N TYR A 77 -7.90 -10.76 -5.49
CA TYR A 77 -6.81 -11.38 -4.73
C TYR A 77 -7.26 -11.61 -3.29
N GLN A 78 -6.40 -12.22 -2.47
CA GLN A 78 -6.66 -12.34 -1.04
C GLN A 78 -5.75 -11.42 -0.24
N GLN A 79 -6.27 -10.93 0.88
CA GLN A 79 -5.51 -10.19 1.89
C GLN A 79 -5.80 -10.75 3.27
N CYS A 80 -4.74 -10.99 4.05
CA CYS A 80 -4.83 -11.61 5.36
C CYS A 80 -4.34 -10.68 6.47
N PHE A 81 -4.98 -10.81 7.63
CA PHE A 81 -4.62 -10.14 8.87
C PHE A 81 -4.42 -11.20 9.95
N ARG A 82 -3.46 -11.00 10.83
CA ARG A 82 -3.08 -11.95 11.88
C ARG A 82 -2.90 -11.24 13.21
N THR A 83 -3.11 -11.96 14.28
CA THR A 83 -2.74 -11.46 15.61
C THR A 83 -1.23 -11.66 15.85
N ASN A 84 -0.54 -10.60 16.28
CA ASN A 84 0.88 -10.63 16.66
C ASN A 84 1.06 -11.07 18.12
N ALA A 85 2.30 -11.14 18.61
CA ALA A 85 2.60 -11.54 19.99
C ALA A 85 2.05 -10.59 21.07
N GLU A 86 1.76 -9.34 20.71
CA GLU A 86 1.17 -8.33 21.59
C GLU A 86 -0.37 -8.39 21.62
N GLY A 87 -0.98 -9.30 20.85
CA GLY A 87 -2.43 -9.44 20.74
C GLY A 87 -3.09 -8.44 19.77
N ALA A 88 -2.32 -7.67 19.00
CA ALA A 88 -2.83 -6.74 18.01
C ALA A 88 -3.06 -7.46 16.66
N VAL A 89 -4.18 -7.17 16.00
CA VAL A 89 -4.45 -7.62 14.63
C VAL A 89 -3.67 -6.75 13.66
N VAL A 90 -2.76 -7.33 12.88
CA VAL A 90 -1.88 -6.65 11.93
C VAL A 90 -1.95 -7.30 10.55
N ALA A 91 -1.58 -6.57 9.49
CA ALA A 91 -1.54 -7.14 8.15
C ALA A 91 -0.41 -8.19 8.02
N ASP A 92 -0.71 -9.37 7.46
CA ASP A 92 0.31 -10.38 7.12
C ASP A 92 1.07 -9.91 5.86
N ARG A 93 2.11 -9.10 6.07
CA ARG A 93 2.81 -8.42 4.97
C ARG A 93 3.44 -9.38 3.99
N ALA A 94 4.06 -10.45 4.48
CA ALA A 94 4.71 -11.44 3.62
C ALA A 94 3.66 -12.13 2.73
N ARG A 95 2.63 -12.69 3.35
CA ARG A 95 1.58 -13.39 2.62
C ARG A 95 0.84 -12.45 1.64
N ASN A 96 0.48 -11.25 2.09
CA ASN A 96 -0.24 -10.28 1.27
C ASN A 96 0.58 -9.82 0.06
N THR A 97 1.89 -9.66 0.23
CA THR A 97 2.80 -9.32 -0.88
C THR A 97 2.83 -10.44 -1.92
N LEU A 98 2.92 -11.70 -1.50
CA LEU A 98 2.93 -12.84 -2.41
C LEU A 98 1.59 -12.97 -3.13
N LEU A 99 0.48 -12.97 -2.39
CA LEU A 99 -0.87 -13.12 -2.96
C LEU A 99 -1.21 -12.03 -3.99
N LEU A 100 -0.82 -10.78 -3.72
CA LEU A 100 -0.99 -9.69 -4.66
C LEU A 100 -0.11 -9.86 -5.90
N ALA A 101 1.16 -10.23 -5.72
CA ALA A 101 2.08 -10.46 -6.82
C ALA A 101 1.60 -11.61 -7.72
N GLU A 102 1.13 -12.71 -7.14
CA GLU A 102 0.56 -13.85 -7.88
C GLU A 102 -0.74 -13.49 -8.62
N ALA A 103 -1.58 -12.64 -8.04
CA ALA A 103 -2.78 -12.16 -8.72
C ALA A 103 -2.47 -11.28 -9.93
N MET A 104 -1.33 -10.55 -9.89
CA MET A 104 -0.90 -9.67 -10.99
C MET A 104 -0.13 -10.41 -12.09
N ALA A 105 0.68 -11.39 -11.73
CA ALA A 105 1.65 -12.02 -12.65
C ALA A 105 1.44 -13.54 -12.83
N GLY A 106 0.50 -14.15 -12.12
CA GLY A 106 0.35 -15.60 -12.01
C GLY A 106 1.26 -16.20 -10.92
N PRO A 107 1.19 -17.52 -10.69
CA PRO A 107 1.96 -18.20 -9.66
C PRO A 107 3.45 -17.92 -9.75
N ILE A 108 4.10 -17.68 -8.60
CA ILE A 108 5.53 -17.37 -8.49
C ILE A 108 6.22 -18.48 -7.66
N PRO A 109 6.41 -19.68 -8.21
CA PRO A 109 7.02 -20.79 -7.49
C PRO A 109 8.47 -20.46 -7.14
N GLY A 110 8.88 -20.74 -5.89
CA GLY A 110 10.23 -20.46 -5.42
C GLY A 110 10.46 -19.02 -4.97
N ALA A 111 9.42 -18.20 -4.84
CA ALA A 111 9.54 -16.92 -4.15
C ALA A 111 9.83 -17.15 -2.66
N GLU A 112 10.85 -16.46 -2.14
CA GLU A 112 11.23 -16.49 -0.73
C GLU A 112 10.91 -15.13 -0.10
N LEU A 113 10.20 -15.14 1.05
CA LEU A 113 9.86 -13.94 1.80
C LEU A 113 10.41 -14.05 3.21
N ASP A 114 11.17 -13.04 3.63
CA ASP A 114 11.74 -12.90 4.99
C ASP A 114 11.07 -11.70 5.66
N TRP A 115 10.19 -11.96 6.61
CA TRP A 115 9.46 -10.97 7.38
C TRP A 115 9.11 -11.51 8.77
N ASP A 116 9.23 -10.65 9.76
CA ASP A 116 8.93 -10.95 11.15
C ASP A 116 7.77 -10.07 11.62
N ILE A 117 6.68 -10.68 12.05
CA ILE A 117 5.45 -9.98 12.48
C ILE A 117 5.68 -9.05 13.67
N ASP A 118 6.65 -9.39 14.54
CA ASP A 118 6.99 -8.60 15.73
C ASP A 118 8.09 -7.55 15.44
N ARG A 119 8.69 -7.61 14.24
CA ARG A 119 9.63 -6.61 13.70
C ARG A 119 9.22 -6.17 12.27
N PRO A 120 8.03 -5.60 12.12
CA PRO A 120 7.30 -5.54 10.86
C PRO A 120 7.88 -4.55 9.83
N ASN A 121 8.89 -3.76 10.20
CA ASN A 121 9.36 -2.63 9.38
C ASN A 121 10.17 -3.06 8.16
N LYS A 122 10.58 -4.32 8.06
CA LYS A 122 11.41 -4.80 6.96
C LYS A 122 10.88 -6.09 6.39
N LEU A 123 10.58 -6.08 5.10
CA LEU A 123 10.23 -7.25 4.31
C LEU A 123 11.26 -7.41 3.20
N LYS A 124 11.82 -8.62 3.09
CA LYS A 124 12.65 -8.99 1.94
C LYS A 124 11.91 -10.01 1.10
N VAL A 125 11.99 -9.83 -0.20
CA VAL A 125 11.39 -10.73 -1.19
C VAL A 125 12.48 -11.11 -2.18
N ARG A 126 12.70 -12.39 -2.37
CA ARG A 126 13.57 -12.92 -3.42
C ARG A 126 12.70 -13.66 -4.43
N LEU A 127 12.76 -13.21 -5.65
CA LEU A 127 12.07 -13.84 -6.77
C LEU A 127 12.98 -14.84 -7.50
N PRO A 128 12.44 -15.85 -8.19
CA PRO A 128 13.19 -16.68 -9.10
C PRO A 128 13.96 -15.84 -10.13
N GLY A 129 15.19 -16.24 -10.44
CA GLY A 129 16.07 -15.44 -11.34
C GLY A 129 16.91 -14.38 -10.64
N SER A 130 17.00 -14.44 -9.30
CA SER A 130 17.88 -13.60 -8.46
C SER A 130 17.51 -12.12 -8.31
N THR A 131 16.32 -11.69 -8.77
CA THR A 131 15.82 -10.36 -8.41
C THR A 131 15.38 -10.36 -6.95
N SER A 132 15.87 -9.41 -6.17
CA SER A 132 15.46 -9.25 -4.78
C SER A 132 14.92 -7.86 -4.51
N TYR A 133 13.97 -7.78 -3.59
CA TYR A 133 13.39 -6.53 -3.12
C TYR A 133 13.52 -6.45 -1.61
N THR A 134 13.89 -5.28 -1.11
CA THR A 134 13.80 -4.95 0.32
C THR A 134 12.84 -3.77 0.46
N VAL A 135 11.75 -3.98 1.18
CA VAL A 135 10.81 -2.93 1.55
C VAL A 135 11.06 -2.57 3.00
N THR A 136 11.30 -1.28 3.26
CA THR A 136 11.54 -0.75 4.61
C THR A 136 10.52 0.33 4.93
N VAL A 137 9.69 0.12 5.95
CA VAL A 137 8.78 1.14 6.48
C VAL A 137 9.59 2.12 7.32
N THR A 138 9.62 3.38 6.90
CA THR A 138 10.42 4.44 7.54
C THR A 138 9.61 5.27 8.52
N LYS A 139 8.31 5.43 8.25
CA LYS A 139 7.36 6.12 9.14
C LYS A 139 5.99 5.48 9.04
N ARG A 140 5.26 5.54 10.13
CA ARG A 140 3.90 5.01 10.22
C ARG A 140 3.01 5.97 11.01
N PHE A 141 1.77 6.05 10.61
CA PHE A 141 0.71 6.75 11.30
C PHE A 141 -0.53 5.87 11.31
N GLU A 142 -1.11 5.75 12.46
CA GLU A 142 -2.39 5.13 12.72
C GLU A 142 -3.29 6.19 13.35
N GLY A 143 -4.42 6.48 12.72
CA GLY A 143 -5.43 7.35 13.29
C GLY A 143 -6.20 6.63 14.38
N ASP A 144 -6.91 7.38 15.20
CA ASP A 144 -7.82 6.79 16.16
C ASP A 144 -8.86 5.95 15.45
N VAL A 145 -9.17 4.78 16.02
CA VAL A 145 -10.27 3.93 15.58
C VAL A 145 -11.56 4.59 16.04
N ASP A 146 -12.40 4.97 15.09
CA ASP A 146 -13.75 5.46 15.34
C ASP A 146 -14.70 4.28 15.27
N GLU A 147 -14.94 3.64 16.40
CA GLU A 147 -15.80 2.45 16.52
C GLU A 147 -17.27 2.77 16.21
N GLU A 148 -17.77 3.96 16.56
CA GLU A 148 -19.14 4.37 16.28
C GLU A 148 -19.37 4.57 14.78
N ALA A 149 -18.45 5.27 14.10
CA ALA A 149 -18.50 5.47 12.67
C ALA A 149 -17.90 4.29 11.86
N GLN A 150 -17.32 3.30 12.54
CA GLN A 150 -16.63 2.15 11.96
C GLN A 150 -15.59 2.56 10.90
N ARG A 151 -14.66 3.44 11.30
CA ARG A 151 -13.65 4.03 10.42
C ARG A 151 -12.27 4.02 11.06
N LEU A 152 -11.26 3.86 10.20
CA LEU A 152 -9.85 3.95 10.55
C LEU A 152 -9.10 4.62 9.39
N SER A 153 -8.09 5.42 9.68
CA SER A 153 -7.18 5.96 8.69
C SER A 153 -5.75 5.58 9.04
N THR A 154 -5.05 4.96 8.09
CA THR A 154 -3.67 4.49 8.27
C THR A 154 -2.76 5.08 7.20
N SER A 155 -1.50 5.34 7.54
CA SER A 155 -0.53 5.83 6.56
C SER A 155 0.86 5.29 6.87
N GLU A 156 1.55 4.80 5.82
CA GLU A 156 2.94 4.36 5.90
C GLU A 156 3.78 5.03 4.83
N PHE A 157 4.98 5.44 5.21
CA PHE A 157 6.05 5.78 4.26
C PHE A 157 7.01 4.62 4.21
N PHE A 158 7.36 4.20 3.02
CA PHE A 158 8.28 3.09 2.82
C PHE A 158 9.21 3.34 1.64
N GLU A 159 10.37 2.72 1.71
CA GLU A 159 11.32 2.62 0.62
C GLU A 159 11.36 1.18 0.11
N GLN A 160 11.41 1.03 -1.18
CA GLN A 160 11.65 -0.24 -1.85
C GLN A 160 12.97 -0.15 -2.60
N VAL A 161 13.88 -1.06 -2.28
CA VAL A 161 15.16 -1.22 -2.96
C VAL A 161 15.09 -2.53 -3.75
N ALA A 162 15.28 -2.44 -5.05
CA ALA A 162 15.28 -3.59 -5.96
C ALA A 162 16.69 -3.84 -6.50
N ASP A 163 17.25 -5.02 -6.19
CA ASP A 163 18.47 -5.52 -6.79
C ASP A 163 18.10 -6.38 -7.99
N VAL A 164 18.43 -5.88 -9.18
CA VAL A 164 18.12 -6.55 -10.45
C VAL A 164 19.42 -7.06 -11.06
N PRO A 165 19.50 -8.35 -11.43
CA PRO A 165 20.69 -8.90 -12.09
C PRO A 165 21.09 -8.09 -13.33
N GLY A 166 22.39 -7.82 -13.45
CA GLY A 166 22.94 -7.05 -14.58
C GLY A 166 22.84 -5.52 -14.43
N ARG A 167 22.27 -5.00 -13.33
CA ARG A 167 22.37 -3.59 -12.97
C ARG A 167 23.48 -3.37 -11.96
N ASN A 168 24.27 -2.31 -12.14
CA ASN A 168 25.36 -1.96 -11.21
C ASN A 168 24.85 -1.23 -9.96
N THR A 169 23.66 -0.61 -10.04
CA THR A 169 23.05 0.12 -8.94
C THR A 169 21.62 -0.40 -8.72
N PRO A 170 21.19 -0.55 -7.44
CA PRO A 170 19.82 -0.92 -7.14
C PRO A 170 18.84 0.18 -7.56
N ALA A 171 17.65 -0.22 -7.95
CA ALA A 171 16.55 0.72 -8.17
C ALA A 171 15.89 1.04 -6.84
N VAL A 172 15.76 2.32 -6.50
CA VAL A 172 15.14 2.79 -5.27
C VAL A 172 13.84 3.50 -5.58
N LYS A 173 12.80 3.19 -4.82
CA LYS A 173 11.50 3.84 -4.88
C LYS A 173 11.06 4.23 -3.48
N ALA A 174 10.61 5.47 -3.29
CA ALA A 174 9.99 5.92 -2.05
C ALA A 174 8.52 6.21 -2.28
N SER A 175 7.67 5.72 -1.38
CA SER A 175 6.24 5.86 -1.52
C SER A 175 5.58 6.09 -0.16
N ARG A 176 4.38 6.68 -0.22
CA ARG A 176 3.45 6.77 0.89
C ARG A 176 2.17 6.04 0.53
N LEU A 177 1.74 5.16 1.41
CA LEU A 177 0.45 4.51 1.34
C LEU A 177 -0.47 5.10 2.40
N LEU A 178 -1.55 5.76 2.00
CA LEU A 178 -2.63 6.23 2.86
C LEU A 178 -3.84 5.37 2.58
N THR A 179 -4.42 4.75 3.63
CA THR A 179 -5.63 3.95 3.48
C THR A 179 -6.71 4.45 4.45
N LYS A 180 -7.89 4.70 3.90
CA LYS A 180 -9.09 5.03 4.67
C LYS A 180 -10.00 3.82 4.64
N TRP A 181 -10.21 3.22 5.81
CA TRP A 181 -11.00 2.02 6.01
C TRP A 181 -12.39 2.39 6.51
N LYS A 182 -13.38 1.60 6.11
CA LYS A 182 -14.72 1.58 6.66
C LYS A 182 -15.21 0.13 6.69
N TRP A 183 -15.80 -0.27 7.78
CA TRP A 183 -16.34 -1.62 7.95
C TRP A 183 -17.77 -1.59 8.48
N ARG A 184 -18.37 -2.74 8.57
CA ARG A 184 -19.68 -2.99 9.17
C ARG A 184 -19.71 -4.42 9.73
N ASP A 185 -20.48 -4.64 10.78
CA ASP A 185 -20.55 -5.94 11.44
C ASP A 185 -21.35 -6.96 10.62
N GLN A 186 -22.29 -6.49 9.80
CA GLN A 186 -23.13 -7.33 8.95
C GLN A 186 -23.30 -6.71 7.58
N ALA A 187 -23.43 -7.56 6.57
CA ALA A 187 -23.73 -7.16 5.21
C ALA A 187 -24.73 -8.13 4.58
N PRO A 188 -25.59 -7.66 3.68
CA PRO A 188 -26.35 -8.55 2.81
C PRO A 188 -25.43 -9.49 2.04
N GLU A 189 -25.93 -10.65 1.67
CA GLU A 189 -25.16 -11.61 0.86
C GLU A 189 -24.59 -10.94 -0.40
N GLY A 190 -23.34 -11.24 -0.71
CA GLY A 190 -22.63 -10.69 -1.86
C GLY A 190 -22.15 -9.23 -1.70
N GLN A 191 -22.37 -8.62 -0.53
CA GLN A 191 -21.87 -7.28 -0.22
C GLN A 191 -20.57 -7.35 0.61
N PRO A 192 -19.62 -6.41 0.42
CA PRO A 192 -18.40 -6.38 1.22
C PRO A 192 -18.66 -6.00 2.66
N LEU A 193 -17.97 -6.62 3.61
CA LEU A 193 -17.97 -6.22 5.02
C LEU A 193 -17.02 -5.05 5.30
N ILE A 194 -15.89 -4.99 4.56
CA ILE A 194 -14.90 -3.93 4.69
C ILE A 194 -14.72 -3.28 3.32
N VAL A 195 -14.63 -1.96 3.30
CA VAL A 195 -14.26 -1.20 2.10
C VAL A 195 -13.11 -0.26 2.44
N ALA A 196 -12.24 -0.02 1.48
CA ALA A 196 -11.15 0.92 1.67
C ALA A 196 -10.92 1.80 0.44
N THR A 197 -10.45 3.03 0.70
CA THR A 197 -9.83 3.88 -0.31
C THR A 197 -8.34 3.94 0.00
N GLN A 198 -7.54 3.44 -0.92
CA GLN A 198 -6.09 3.39 -0.79
C GLN A 198 -5.46 4.36 -1.77
N ILE A 199 -4.59 5.24 -1.26
CA ILE A 199 -3.88 6.24 -2.05
C ILE A 199 -2.40 5.95 -1.92
N LEU A 200 -1.79 5.47 -2.99
CA LEU A 200 -0.35 5.29 -3.11
C LEU A 200 0.23 6.53 -3.79
N THR A 201 1.19 7.14 -3.14
CA THR A 201 1.87 8.35 -3.61
C THR A 201 3.33 8.05 -3.79
N ASP A 202 3.84 8.19 -4.99
CA ASP A 202 5.25 7.96 -5.33
C ASP A 202 6.02 9.28 -5.35
N PHE A 203 7.27 9.23 -4.90
CA PHE A 203 8.18 10.38 -4.84
C PHE A 203 9.46 10.08 -5.61
N VAL A 204 10.04 11.12 -6.21
CA VAL A 204 11.41 11.04 -6.73
C VAL A 204 12.38 10.99 -5.56
N VAL A 205 13.29 10.03 -5.58
CA VAL A 205 14.34 9.89 -4.56
C VAL A 205 15.70 10.21 -5.17
N PRO A 206 16.69 10.64 -4.37
CA PRO A 206 18.04 10.85 -4.84
C PRO A 206 18.66 9.48 -5.17
N ALA A 207 18.67 9.15 -6.46
CA ALA A 207 19.32 8.00 -7.03
C ALA A 207 20.27 8.47 -8.14
N GLU A 208 21.29 7.68 -8.45
CA GLU A 208 22.25 8.02 -9.49
C GLU A 208 21.52 8.19 -10.84
N GLY A 209 21.70 9.36 -11.46
CA GLY A 209 21.08 9.71 -12.74
C GLY A 209 19.74 10.44 -12.63
N ASP A 210 19.18 10.57 -11.43
CA ASP A 210 17.85 11.18 -11.22
C ASP A 210 17.88 12.58 -10.56
N GLU A 211 19.08 13.20 -10.45
CA GLU A 211 19.22 14.51 -9.80
C GLU A 211 18.38 15.61 -10.47
N ALA A 212 18.27 15.58 -11.79
CA ALA A 212 17.45 16.53 -12.53
C ALA A 212 15.94 16.34 -12.23
N LEU A 213 15.48 15.09 -12.08
CA LEU A 213 14.09 14.76 -11.70
C LEU A 213 13.83 15.17 -10.25
N LEU A 214 14.79 14.91 -9.36
CA LEU A 214 14.68 15.30 -7.95
C LEU A 214 14.53 16.82 -7.81
N LEU A 215 15.35 17.60 -8.51
CA LEU A 215 15.27 19.06 -8.51
C LEU A 215 13.92 19.56 -9.07
N ARG A 216 13.43 18.97 -10.14
CA ARG A 216 12.13 19.32 -10.73
C ARG A 216 10.96 18.96 -9.81
N SER A 217 11.05 17.84 -9.12
CA SER A 217 9.97 17.39 -8.23
C SER A 217 9.79 18.28 -7.02
N GLN A 218 10.85 18.92 -6.52
CA GLN A 218 10.83 19.74 -5.30
C GLN A 218 10.19 19.02 -4.11
N GLY A 219 10.34 17.69 -4.02
CA GLY A 219 9.71 16.86 -2.99
C GLY A 219 8.20 16.68 -3.15
N LYS A 220 7.60 17.11 -4.26
CA LYS A 220 6.20 16.88 -4.58
C LYS A 220 6.02 15.47 -5.16
N PRO A 221 4.79 14.90 -5.10
CA PRO A 221 4.49 13.61 -5.69
C PRO A 221 4.76 13.57 -7.20
N SER A 222 5.43 12.52 -7.67
CA SER A 222 5.59 12.24 -9.11
C SER A 222 4.40 11.49 -9.69
N ALA A 223 3.79 10.58 -8.90
CA ALA A 223 2.57 9.88 -9.28
C ALA A 223 1.66 9.66 -8.06
N VAL A 224 0.35 9.65 -8.29
CA VAL A 224 -0.67 9.37 -7.28
C VAL A 224 -1.66 8.36 -7.87
N TRP A 225 -1.79 7.22 -7.20
CA TRP A 225 -2.65 6.10 -7.56
C TRP A 225 -3.76 5.97 -6.53
N THR A 226 -5.00 6.00 -6.94
CA THR A 226 -6.14 5.80 -6.04
C THR A 226 -6.85 4.49 -6.37
N TYR A 227 -6.93 3.62 -5.36
CA TYR A 227 -7.62 2.35 -5.45
C TYR A 227 -8.87 2.34 -4.58
N LYS A 228 -9.89 1.63 -5.02
CA LYS A 228 -11.03 1.20 -4.21
C LYS A 228 -10.92 -0.28 -3.95
N LEU A 229 -11.03 -0.65 -2.69
CA LEU A 229 -10.94 -2.05 -2.25
C LEU A 229 -12.25 -2.45 -1.59
N ALA A 230 -12.72 -3.64 -1.91
CA ALA A 230 -13.88 -4.27 -1.29
C ALA A 230 -13.48 -5.67 -0.80
N PHE A 231 -13.72 -5.93 0.50
CA PHE A 231 -13.33 -7.15 1.18
C PHE A 231 -14.60 -7.96 1.48
N PHE A 232 -14.57 -9.20 1.05
CA PHE A 232 -15.64 -10.17 1.25
C PHE A 232 -15.14 -11.28 2.17
N PRO A 233 -16.00 -11.86 3.04
CA PRO A 233 -15.64 -13.08 3.73
C PRO A 233 -15.18 -14.14 2.71
N PRO A 234 -14.19 -14.97 3.03
CA PRO A 234 -13.79 -16.05 2.14
C PRO A 234 -14.99 -16.96 1.87
N ALA A 235 -15.10 -17.44 0.63
CA ALA A 235 -16.12 -18.43 0.29
C ALA A 235 -15.99 -19.62 1.26
N ALA A 236 -17.12 -20.10 1.79
CA ALA A 236 -17.09 -21.32 2.58
C ALA A 236 -16.47 -22.44 1.72
N PRO A 237 -15.57 -23.28 2.27
CA PRO A 237 -15.03 -24.40 1.51
C PRO A 237 -16.20 -25.22 0.99
N GLU A 238 -16.18 -25.51 -0.32
CA GLU A 238 -17.19 -26.41 -0.88
C GLU A 238 -17.17 -27.73 -0.08
N PRO A 239 -18.34 -28.22 0.33
CA PRO A 239 -18.39 -29.51 1.02
C PRO A 239 -17.70 -30.56 0.13
N ALA A 240 -16.77 -31.30 0.74
CA ALA A 240 -16.08 -32.37 0.03
C ALA A 240 -17.11 -33.27 -0.68
N PRO A 241 -16.90 -33.60 -1.96
CA PRO A 241 -17.87 -34.45 -2.68
C PRO A 241 -17.99 -35.79 -1.94
N GLY A 242 -19.18 -36.06 -1.36
CA GLY A 242 -19.46 -37.30 -0.62
C GLY A 242 -19.66 -37.12 0.90
N ALA A 243 -19.68 -35.93 1.47
CA ALA A 243 -20.08 -35.76 2.87
C ALA A 243 -21.60 -36.00 3.00
N PRO A 244 -22.06 -36.93 3.88
CA PRO A 244 -23.49 -37.13 4.12
C PRO A 244 -24.09 -35.85 4.70
N GLY A 245 -25.18 -35.38 4.08
CA GLY A 245 -25.92 -34.23 4.57
C GLY A 245 -26.39 -34.41 6.02
N PRO A 246 -26.56 -33.30 6.78
CA PRO A 246 -27.09 -33.39 8.13
C PRO A 246 -28.47 -34.02 8.11
N ALA A 247 -28.68 -35.02 8.99
CA ALA A 247 -29.93 -35.74 9.15
C ALA A 247 -30.98 -34.85 9.85
#